data_792e44783a9f1d0c71f1d5bee90ba113
#
_entry.id   792e44783a9f1d0c71f1d5bee90ba113
#
_cell.length_a   1.000
_cell.length_b   1.000
_cell.length_c   1.000
_cell.angle_alpha   90.00
_cell.angle_beta   90.00
_cell.angle_gamma   90.00
#
_symmetry.space_group_name_H-M   'P 1'
#
loop_
_entity.id
_entity.type
_entity.pdbx_description
1 polymer ?
#
loop_
_entity_poly.entity_id
_entity_poly.type
_entity_poly.pdbx_seq_one_letter_code
_entity_poly.pdbx_strand_id
1 'polypeptide(L)'
;MQLFHKARVALLALAGIGGLMLSGCGGGSTAGQDPSVSDAAEEPQVHALAYTVVPGELVHNGRFADGLASWTVSDAVLVPSEVRTGGKALNVGWQAVQKFGSVDLAPRKAYTLLVKARNEKTTGTTQVAVRFHRPVGNETFRTYKLTVASNAYQDYSLSFTTPEYVGLADITITANGTRTIIDSVSLTMREALVQTEPITSTVGSYVPAGYVLAFNDEFRGTTLNRAKWATRYIYGAETQDRLNDEQQRYTDNNTQTVAGGVLTLTARKVSSTDPAGINYESGMIRSLWTSRYGFYQARVKMPGGIGVWPGFWLNSDVSAEGRLGWPPEIDIAEFVNNGVEDKVNMLHSNVKLNPGTSSTLTYADPAFNTTWTAYQAPFNFNDDWHTIGAEWDPTSVTLYVDGKKIYTRSYAWTYADGTLAGPAHILLNFAIGGAWAGRHGIDDSAFPQGLQIDWVRAYQRVN
;
A
#
# COMPACT_ATOMS: atom_id res chain seq x y z
N MET A 1 7.09 -3.45 17.66
CA MET A 1 5.78 -3.64 18.28
C MET A 1 5.51 -2.70 19.46
N GLN A 2 6.44 -2.41 20.34
CA GLN A 2 6.21 -1.45 21.45
C GLN A 2 6.22 0.04 21.07
N LEU A 3 6.74 0.44 19.93
CA LEU A 3 6.76 1.86 19.51
C LEU A 3 5.41 2.36 18.93
N PHE A 4 4.60 1.47 18.37
CA PHE A 4 3.30 1.85 17.81
C PHE A 4 2.20 2.04 18.86
N HIS A 5 2.34 1.36 20.00
CA HIS A 5 1.34 1.41 21.09
C HIS A 5 1.30 2.76 21.84
N LYS A 6 2.40 3.53 21.83
CA LYS A 6 2.48 4.81 22.58
C LYS A 6 1.89 6.02 21.82
N ALA A 7 1.71 5.94 20.52
CA ALA A 7 1.21 7.09 19.75
C ALA A 7 -0.33 7.25 19.77
N ARG A 8 -1.09 6.18 19.98
CA ARG A 8 -2.56 6.26 20.00
C ARG A 8 -3.16 6.61 21.36
N VAL A 9 -2.47 6.35 22.47
CA VAL A 9 -2.98 6.62 23.83
C VAL A 9 -2.83 8.10 24.23
N ALA A 10 -1.97 8.88 23.57
CA ALA A 10 -1.70 10.27 23.95
C ALA A 10 -2.66 11.32 23.37
N LEU A 11 -3.61 10.96 22.48
CA LEU A 11 -4.51 11.92 21.83
C LEU A 11 -5.89 12.06 22.48
N LEU A 12 -6.17 11.34 23.57
CA LEU A 12 -7.49 11.37 24.25
C LEU A 12 -7.55 12.22 25.51
N ALA A 13 -6.50 13.01 25.84
CA ALA A 13 -6.46 13.77 27.07
C ALA A 13 -5.87 15.20 26.91
N LEU A 14 -6.40 16.03 25.98
CA LEU A 14 -6.14 17.48 26.02
C LEU A 14 -7.23 18.25 25.22
N ALA A 15 -8.39 18.33 25.83
CA ALA A 15 -9.36 19.37 25.55
C ALA A 15 -9.77 20.01 26.87
N GLY A 16 -9.28 21.22 27.12
CA GLY A 16 -9.79 22.05 28.19
C GLY A 16 -8.80 23.07 28.73
N ILE A 17 -9.25 24.33 28.70
CA ILE A 17 -8.76 25.53 29.43
C ILE A 17 -7.59 26.23 28.74
N GLY A 18 -7.70 27.45 28.23
CA GLY A 18 -8.35 28.61 28.72
C GLY A 18 -7.46 29.81 28.41
N GLY A 19 -8.00 30.87 27.86
CA GLY A 19 -7.34 32.03 27.30
C GLY A 19 -6.51 32.88 28.27
N LEU A 20 -5.77 33.80 27.70
CA LEU A 20 -5.79 35.23 28.08
C LEU A 20 -4.99 36.09 27.09
N MET A 21 -5.54 37.26 26.84
CA MET A 21 -5.02 38.37 26.05
C MET A 21 -3.69 38.93 26.61
N LEU A 22 -2.94 39.61 25.74
CA LEU A 22 -2.62 41.03 25.96
C LEU A 22 -1.92 41.65 24.74
N SER A 23 -2.41 42.84 24.50
CA SER A 23 -2.11 43.85 23.50
C SER A 23 -0.72 44.51 23.64
N GLY A 24 -0.23 45.10 22.54
CA GLY A 24 0.85 46.07 22.59
C GLY A 24 1.19 46.67 21.23
N CYS A 25 0.86 47.95 21.10
CA CYS A 25 0.96 48.86 19.97
C CYS A 25 2.37 49.27 19.52
N GLY A 26 2.41 49.81 18.28
CA GLY A 26 3.24 50.97 17.90
C GLY A 26 4.20 50.65 16.75
N GLY A 27 4.01 51.12 15.56
CA GLY A 27 4.04 52.44 15.02
C GLY A 27 5.28 52.66 14.15
N GLY A 28 5.08 53.17 12.92
CA GLY A 28 6.16 53.88 12.22
C GLY A 28 6.39 53.51 10.75
N SER A 29 5.81 54.30 9.89
CA SER A 29 5.97 54.38 8.44
C SER A 29 7.37 54.76 7.98
N THR A 30 7.80 54.28 6.80
CA THR A 30 8.24 55.16 5.69
C THR A 30 8.32 54.35 4.38
N ALA A 31 7.91 55.02 3.31
CA ALA A 31 7.85 54.55 1.95
C ALA A 31 9.25 54.49 1.29
N GLY A 32 9.46 53.51 0.41
CA GLY A 32 10.56 53.49 -0.51
C GLY A 32 10.23 52.55 -1.67
N GLN A 33 10.21 53.12 -2.86
CA GLN A 33 9.76 52.58 -4.13
C GLN A 33 10.50 51.33 -4.62
N ASP A 34 9.72 50.51 -5.32
CA ASP A 34 9.95 49.42 -6.26
C ASP A 34 11.26 49.53 -7.10
N PRO A 35 11.89 48.38 -7.47
CA PRO A 35 11.56 47.86 -8.77
C PRO A 35 11.31 46.33 -8.82
N SER A 36 10.28 45.99 -9.58
CA SER A 36 9.88 44.74 -10.10
C SER A 36 11.05 43.82 -10.48
N VAL A 37 11.18 42.67 -9.78
CA VAL A 37 11.76 41.43 -10.32
C VAL A 37 10.76 40.33 -10.04
N SER A 38 10.15 39.84 -11.09
CA SER A 38 9.31 38.66 -11.08
C SER A 38 10.20 37.43 -10.91
N ASP A 39 10.44 36.98 -9.71
CA ASP A 39 10.86 35.61 -9.46
C ASP A 39 9.60 34.75 -9.38
N ALA A 40 9.13 34.30 -10.55
CA ALA A 40 8.36 33.10 -10.66
C ALA A 40 9.28 31.96 -10.22
N ALA A 41 9.10 31.48 -8.99
CA ALA A 41 9.67 30.20 -8.58
C ALA A 41 9.18 29.14 -9.57
N GLU A 42 10.09 28.67 -10.44
CA GLU A 42 9.89 27.48 -11.23
C GLU A 42 9.57 26.35 -10.23
N GLU A 43 8.34 25.85 -10.30
CA GLU A 43 8.02 24.57 -9.68
C GLU A 43 9.04 23.55 -10.18
N PRO A 44 9.63 22.70 -9.30
CA PRO A 44 10.52 21.67 -9.72
C PRO A 44 9.75 20.76 -10.68
N GLN A 45 10.03 20.90 -11.96
CA GLN A 45 9.59 19.96 -12.99
C GLN A 45 10.15 18.61 -12.58
N VAL A 46 9.29 17.76 -12.02
CA VAL A 46 9.57 16.34 -11.91
C VAL A 46 9.64 15.85 -13.35
N HIS A 47 10.86 15.82 -13.88
CA HIS A 47 11.12 15.09 -15.10
C HIS A 47 10.77 13.63 -14.81
N ALA A 48 9.56 13.23 -15.18
CA ALA A 48 9.24 11.84 -15.39
C ALA A 48 10.20 11.38 -16.50
N LEU A 49 11.30 10.76 -16.09
CA LEU A 49 12.16 10.04 -17.02
C LEU A 49 11.25 9.02 -17.69
N ALA A 50 10.94 9.28 -18.96
CA ALA A 50 10.20 8.35 -19.80
C ALA A 50 11.12 7.15 -20.06
N TYR A 51 11.17 6.22 -19.11
CA TYR A 51 11.74 4.91 -19.35
C TYR A 51 10.83 4.21 -20.35
N THR A 52 11.34 3.87 -21.51
CA THR A 52 10.69 2.91 -22.38
C THR A 52 10.81 1.55 -21.68
N VAL A 53 9.89 1.26 -20.80
CA VAL A 53 9.80 -0.05 -20.16
C VAL A 53 9.45 -1.04 -21.26
N VAL A 54 10.34 -1.97 -21.54
CA VAL A 54 10.01 -3.14 -22.36
C VAL A 54 8.90 -3.87 -21.59
N PRO A 55 7.75 -4.14 -22.19
CA PRO A 55 6.68 -4.80 -21.47
C PRO A 55 7.19 -6.08 -20.79
N GLY A 56 7.05 -6.16 -19.47
CA GLY A 56 7.52 -7.27 -18.65
C GLY A 56 8.93 -7.15 -18.09
N GLU A 57 9.72 -6.12 -18.44
CA GLU A 57 11.03 -5.86 -17.83
C GLU A 57 10.88 -5.08 -16.53
N LEU A 58 11.44 -5.60 -15.45
CA LEU A 58 11.33 -5.03 -14.11
C LEU A 58 12.62 -4.33 -13.65
N VAL A 59 13.77 -4.66 -14.24
CA VAL A 59 15.03 -4.00 -13.91
C VAL A 59 15.09 -2.63 -14.58
N HIS A 60 15.07 -1.59 -13.77
CA HIS A 60 15.27 -0.23 -14.26
C HIS A 60 16.73 -0.03 -14.65
N ASN A 61 16.95 0.55 -15.84
CA ASN A 61 18.29 0.86 -16.33
C ASN A 61 19.27 -0.35 -16.27
N GLY A 62 18.79 -1.54 -16.55
CA GLY A 62 19.59 -2.77 -16.48
C GLY A 62 20.69 -2.87 -17.54
N ARG A 63 20.73 -1.92 -18.52
CA ARG A 63 21.79 -1.75 -19.52
C ARG A 63 22.69 -0.55 -19.27
N PHE A 64 22.50 0.13 -18.15
CA PHE A 64 23.29 1.29 -17.69
C PHE A 64 23.34 2.46 -18.67
N ALA A 65 22.35 2.59 -19.55
CA ALA A 65 22.26 3.67 -20.53
C ALA A 65 22.22 5.04 -19.83
N ASP A 66 21.47 5.13 -18.72
CA ASP A 66 21.30 6.33 -17.89
C ASP A 66 22.30 6.37 -16.71
N GLY A 67 23.49 5.90 -16.94
CA GLY A 67 24.51 5.87 -15.91
C GLY A 67 24.19 4.89 -14.78
N LEU A 68 24.25 5.35 -13.54
CA LEU A 68 23.94 4.56 -12.33
C LEU A 68 22.51 4.78 -11.81
N ALA A 69 21.64 5.43 -12.59
CA ALA A 69 20.24 5.63 -12.18
C ALA A 69 19.61 4.30 -11.76
N SER A 70 18.86 4.30 -10.65
CA SER A 70 18.24 3.14 -10.00
C SER A 70 19.19 2.12 -9.35
N TRP A 71 20.51 2.33 -9.43
CA TRP A 71 21.50 1.46 -8.82
C TRP A 71 22.26 2.15 -7.69
N THR A 72 22.29 1.53 -6.53
CA THR A 72 23.19 1.91 -5.43
C THR A 72 24.45 1.07 -5.53
N VAL A 73 25.61 1.71 -5.60
CA VAL A 73 26.88 1.02 -5.84
C VAL A 73 27.91 1.31 -4.76
N SER A 74 28.76 0.32 -4.50
CA SER A 74 29.94 0.43 -3.67
C SER A 74 31.11 -0.21 -4.41
N ASP A 75 32.17 0.54 -4.68
CA ASP A 75 33.30 0.16 -5.56
C ASP A 75 32.80 -0.40 -6.90
N ALA A 76 32.03 0.41 -7.62
CA ALA A 76 31.62 0.09 -8.98
C ALA A 76 31.69 1.34 -9.88
N VAL A 77 32.06 1.14 -11.13
CA VAL A 77 32.23 2.20 -12.11
C VAL A 77 31.63 1.82 -13.46
N LEU A 78 31.19 2.82 -14.21
CA LEU A 78 30.74 2.60 -15.59
C LEU A 78 31.94 2.46 -16.51
N VAL A 79 31.86 1.49 -17.41
CA VAL A 79 32.83 1.24 -18.47
C VAL A 79 32.11 1.11 -19.82
N PRO A 80 32.77 1.29 -20.95
CA PRO A 80 32.20 0.97 -22.25
C PRO A 80 31.79 -0.52 -22.29
N SER A 81 30.65 -0.82 -22.91
CA SER A 81 30.27 -2.21 -23.17
C SER A 81 31.18 -2.82 -24.21
N GLU A 82 31.69 -4.00 -23.95
CA GLU A 82 32.52 -4.77 -24.90
C GLU A 82 31.67 -5.58 -25.90
N VAL A 83 30.39 -5.71 -25.65
CA VAL A 83 29.45 -6.55 -26.44
C VAL A 83 28.34 -5.73 -27.13
N ARG A 84 28.20 -4.44 -26.78
CA ARG A 84 27.22 -3.53 -27.40
C ARG A 84 27.89 -2.24 -27.83
N THR A 85 27.94 -1.96 -29.12
CA THR A 85 28.53 -0.75 -29.67
C THR A 85 27.89 0.51 -29.10
N GLY A 86 28.69 1.41 -28.54
CA GLY A 86 28.22 2.63 -27.89
C GLY A 86 27.47 2.42 -26.54
N GLY A 87 27.34 1.18 -26.10
CA GLY A 87 26.70 0.86 -24.81
C GLY A 87 27.63 1.08 -23.62
N LYS A 88 27.03 1.03 -22.42
CA LYS A 88 27.73 1.06 -21.13
C LYS A 88 27.56 -0.27 -20.41
N ALA A 89 28.55 -0.63 -19.60
CA ALA A 89 28.51 -1.77 -18.67
C ALA A 89 28.92 -1.30 -17.27
N LEU A 90 28.60 -2.06 -16.25
CA LEU A 90 28.96 -1.78 -14.87
C LEU A 90 30.11 -2.70 -14.44
N ASN A 91 31.24 -2.14 -14.08
CA ASN A 91 32.40 -2.86 -13.54
C ASN A 91 32.31 -2.80 -11.99
N VAL A 92 31.90 -3.93 -11.39
CA VAL A 92 31.66 -4.07 -9.96
C VAL A 92 32.88 -4.69 -9.28
N GLY A 93 33.50 -3.95 -8.35
CA GLY A 93 34.59 -4.42 -7.51
C GLY A 93 34.12 -4.96 -6.15
N TRP A 94 33.00 -4.42 -5.65
CA TRP A 94 32.41 -4.87 -4.41
C TRP A 94 30.92 -5.16 -4.58
N GLN A 95 30.07 -4.14 -4.67
CA GLN A 95 28.62 -4.36 -4.67
C GLN A 95 27.86 -3.37 -5.55
N ALA A 96 26.79 -3.86 -6.18
CA ALA A 96 25.73 -3.06 -6.79
C ALA A 96 24.37 -3.61 -6.39
N VAL A 97 23.41 -2.72 -6.08
CA VAL A 97 22.07 -3.09 -5.60
C VAL A 97 21.01 -2.28 -6.33
N GLN A 98 19.97 -2.95 -6.81
CA GLN A 98 18.71 -2.32 -7.20
C GLN A 98 17.57 -2.83 -6.33
N LYS A 99 16.83 -1.91 -5.72
CA LYS A 99 15.67 -2.23 -4.86
C LYS A 99 14.39 -2.22 -5.65
N PHE A 100 13.49 -3.12 -5.29
CA PHE A 100 12.12 -3.22 -5.80
C PHE A 100 11.13 -3.00 -4.67
N GLY A 101 10.04 -2.31 -4.98
CA GLY A 101 8.88 -2.23 -4.10
C GLY A 101 7.92 -3.40 -4.29
N SER A 102 6.88 -3.45 -3.48
CA SER A 102 5.83 -4.47 -3.56
C SER A 102 5.01 -4.43 -4.86
N VAL A 103 5.11 -3.34 -5.62
CA VAL A 103 4.45 -3.18 -6.93
C VAL A 103 5.19 -3.86 -8.07
N ASP A 104 6.47 -4.14 -7.88
CA ASP A 104 7.32 -4.60 -8.98
C ASP A 104 7.29 -6.12 -9.12
N LEU A 105 7.10 -6.84 -8.03
CA LEU A 105 7.10 -8.30 -8.00
C LEU A 105 5.80 -8.85 -7.44
N ALA A 106 5.11 -9.67 -8.20
CA ALA A 106 3.91 -10.37 -7.74
C ALA A 106 4.28 -11.63 -6.95
N PRO A 107 3.56 -11.98 -5.87
CA PRO A 107 3.81 -13.20 -5.11
C PRO A 107 3.40 -14.46 -5.88
N ARG A 108 4.04 -15.57 -5.58
CA ARG A 108 3.78 -16.91 -6.17
C ARG A 108 3.82 -16.92 -7.71
N LYS A 109 4.59 -15.99 -8.32
CA LYS A 109 4.77 -15.91 -9.76
C LYS A 109 6.18 -16.32 -10.19
N ALA A 110 6.27 -16.92 -11.35
CA ALA A 110 7.54 -17.35 -11.92
C ALA A 110 8.24 -16.18 -12.62
N TYR A 111 9.50 -15.99 -12.29
CA TYR A 111 10.38 -14.97 -12.87
C TYR A 111 11.63 -15.59 -13.45
N THR A 112 12.25 -14.88 -14.39
CA THR A 112 13.57 -15.20 -14.91
C THR A 112 14.47 -13.98 -14.79
N LEU A 113 15.56 -14.12 -14.06
CA LEU A 113 16.68 -13.18 -14.04
C LEU A 113 17.68 -13.61 -15.09
N LEU A 114 18.04 -12.69 -15.99
CA LEU A 114 19.11 -12.85 -16.99
C LEU A 114 20.21 -11.85 -16.69
N VAL A 115 21.45 -12.31 -16.72
CA VAL A 115 22.63 -11.47 -16.51
C VAL A 115 23.66 -11.81 -17.58
N LYS A 116 24.05 -10.79 -18.37
CA LYS A 116 25.19 -10.90 -19.26
C LYS A 116 26.42 -10.31 -18.59
N ALA A 117 27.41 -11.15 -18.30
CA ALA A 117 28.55 -10.75 -17.49
C ALA A 117 29.81 -11.57 -17.77
N ARG A 118 30.96 -11.03 -17.34
CA ARG A 118 32.24 -11.73 -17.22
C ARG A 118 33.02 -11.24 -16.00
N ASN A 119 33.84 -12.09 -15.41
CA ASN A 119 34.86 -11.67 -14.46
C ASN A 119 36.09 -11.09 -15.19
N GLU A 120 36.83 -10.23 -14.53
CA GLU A 120 38.12 -9.76 -15.06
C GLU A 120 39.23 -10.81 -14.89
N LYS A 121 39.11 -11.68 -13.88
CA LYS A 121 40.08 -12.71 -13.56
C LYS A 121 39.47 -14.11 -13.71
N THR A 122 40.33 -15.09 -13.92
CA THR A 122 39.95 -16.52 -13.91
C THR A 122 39.71 -17.08 -12.50
N THR A 123 40.12 -16.32 -11.47
CA THR A 123 39.93 -16.64 -10.05
C THR A 123 38.95 -15.67 -9.43
N GLY A 124 38.22 -16.12 -8.43
CA GLY A 124 37.14 -15.36 -7.80
C GLY A 124 35.79 -15.60 -8.48
N THR A 125 34.74 -15.16 -7.84
CA THR A 125 33.36 -15.32 -8.30
C THR A 125 32.54 -14.09 -7.98
N THR A 126 31.45 -13.88 -8.72
CA THR A 126 30.45 -12.88 -8.36
C THR A 126 29.11 -13.54 -8.20
N GLN A 127 28.45 -13.23 -7.10
CA GLN A 127 27.09 -13.65 -6.88
C GLN A 127 26.12 -12.59 -7.32
N VAL A 128 25.11 -12.97 -8.09
CA VAL A 128 23.94 -12.15 -8.38
C VAL A 128 22.76 -12.80 -7.69
N ALA A 129 22.15 -12.10 -6.76
CA ALA A 129 21.09 -12.60 -5.91
C ALA A 129 19.82 -11.75 -6.02
N VAL A 130 18.66 -12.39 -6.06
CA VAL A 130 17.37 -11.77 -5.79
C VAL A 130 17.02 -12.08 -4.33
N ARG A 131 16.88 -11.05 -3.51
CA ARG A 131 16.63 -11.17 -2.08
C ARG A 131 15.28 -10.58 -1.73
N PHE A 132 14.57 -11.22 -0.80
CA PHE A 132 13.28 -10.80 -0.27
C PHE A 132 13.44 -10.50 1.20
N HIS A 133 12.97 -9.32 1.61
CA HIS A 133 13.15 -8.80 2.96
C HIS A 133 11.82 -8.60 3.66
N ARG A 134 11.85 -8.71 4.99
CA ARG A 134 10.73 -8.30 5.84
C ARG A 134 10.66 -6.78 5.89
N PRO A 135 9.47 -6.18 5.83
CA PRO A 135 9.30 -4.72 5.86
C PRO A 135 9.81 -4.11 7.16
N VAL A 136 9.64 -4.82 8.27
CA VAL A 136 10.13 -4.39 9.58
C VAL A 136 11.42 -5.14 9.89
N GLY A 137 12.46 -4.38 10.22
CA GLY A 137 13.79 -4.94 10.54
C GLY A 137 14.65 -5.27 9.32
N ASN A 138 14.11 -5.20 8.11
CA ASN A 138 14.84 -5.45 6.84
C ASN A 138 15.60 -6.80 6.81
N GLU A 139 15.09 -7.79 7.54
CA GLU A 139 15.68 -9.14 7.57
C GLU A 139 15.44 -9.85 6.23
N THR A 140 16.50 -10.43 5.65
CA THR A 140 16.38 -11.26 4.45
C THR A 140 15.82 -12.63 4.83
N PHE A 141 14.65 -13.00 4.33
CA PHE A 141 14.02 -14.28 4.63
C PHE A 141 14.07 -15.29 3.45
N ARG A 142 14.31 -14.78 2.22
CA ARG A 142 14.45 -15.64 1.04
C ARG A 142 15.51 -15.07 0.10
N THR A 143 16.33 -15.95 -0.46
CA THR A 143 17.35 -15.57 -1.46
C THR A 143 17.38 -16.61 -2.57
N TYR A 144 17.38 -16.15 -3.82
CA TYR A 144 17.70 -16.91 -5.03
C TYR A 144 18.97 -16.34 -5.61
N LYS A 145 19.90 -17.17 -6.05
CA LYS A 145 21.21 -16.69 -6.51
C LYS A 145 21.77 -17.50 -7.68
N LEU A 146 22.53 -16.83 -8.53
CA LEU A 146 23.40 -17.41 -9.54
C LEU A 146 24.84 -16.94 -9.31
N THR A 147 25.78 -17.64 -9.89
CA THR A 147 27.22 -17.35 -9.79
C THR A 147 27.81 -17.05 -11.15
N VAL A 148 28.44 -15.90 -11.29
CA VAL A 148 29.29 -15.55 -12.42
C VAL A 148 30.71 -16.04 -12.11
N ALA A 149 31.21 -16.97 -12.88
CA ALA A 149 32.52 -17.58 -12.67
C ALA A 149 33.46 -17.45 -13.89
N SER A 150 32.92 -17.18 -15.09
CA SER A 150 33.71 -17.10 -16.33
C SER A 150 34.37 -15.74 -16.50
N ASN A 151 35.59 -15.72 -17.03
CA ASN A 151 36.26 -14.51 -17.49
C ASN A 151 35.95 -14.16 -18.97
N ALA A 152 35.14 -14.97 -19.65
CA ALA A 152 34.52 -14.65 -20.92
C ALA A 152 33.07 -14.30 -20.70
N TYR A 153 32.52 -13.38 -21.52
CA TYR A 153 31.11 -13.05 -21.47
C TYR A 153 30.22 -14.27 -21.68
N GLN A 154 29.29 -14.44 -20.76
CA GLN A 154 28.25 -15.46 -20.83
C GLN A 154 26.91 -14.87 -20.42
N ASP A 155 25.85 -15.51 -20.88
CA ASP A 155 24.49 -15.27 -20.42
C ASP A 155 24.20 -16.25 -19.28
N TYR A 156 23.96 -15.69 -18.11
CA TYR A 156 23.54 -16.43 -16.91
C TYR A 156 22.05 -16.29 -16.71
N SER A 157 21.38 -17.37 -16.36
CA SER A 157 19.94 -17.42 -16.14
C SER A 157 19.61 -18.04 -14.80
N LEU A 158 18.66 -17.43 -14.09
CA LEU A 158 18.07 -17.94 -12.85
C LEU A 158 16.56 -17.84 -12.93
N SER A 159 15.89 -19.00 -12.94
CA SER A 159 14.43 -19.07 -12.82
C SER A 159 14.05 -19.33 -11.38
N PHE A 160 13.07 -18.60 -10.87
CA PHE A 160 12.56 -18.78 -9.50
C PHE A 160 11.07 -18.42 -9.44
N THR A 161 10.43 -18.88 -8.37
CA THR A 161 9.07 -18.47 -8.01
C THR A 161 9.16 -17.58 -6.79
N THR A 162 8.54 -16.41 -6.85
CA THR A 162 8.49 -15.47 -5.72
C THR A 162 7.78 -16.11 -4.52
N PRO A 163 8.19 -15.76 -3.29
CA PRO A 163 7.50 -16.22 -2.09
C PRO A 163 6.05 -15.71 -2.05
N GLU A 164 5.30 -16.20 -1.09
CA GLU A 164 3.92 -15.76 -0.85
C GLU A 164 3.82 -14.28 -0.48
N TYR A 165 4.84 -13.77 0.18
CA TYR A 165 4.98 -12.37 0.54
C TYR A 165 6.10 -11.72 -0.25
N VAL A 166 5.81 -10.57 -0.88
CA VAL A 166 6.76 -9.76 -1.65
C VAL A 166 6.59 -8.30 -1.27
N GLY A 167 7.08 -7.91 -0.10
CA GLY A 167 6.99 -6.52 0.37
C GLY A 167 8.19 -5.67 -0.04
N LEU A 168 9.38 -6.21 0.13
CA LEU A 168 10.65 -5.62 -0.27
C LEU A 168 11.49 -6.67 -0.96
N ALA A 169 12.10 -6.31 -2.08
CA ALA A 169 13.07 -7.16 -2.76
C ALA A 169 14.23 -6.33 -3.31
N ASP A 170 15.35 -6.97 -3.56
CA ASP A 170 16.44 -6.37 -4.32
C ASP A 170 17.14 -7.37 -5.23
N ILE A 171 17.79 -6.85 -6.27
CA ILE A 171 18.87 -7.57 -6.95
C ILE A 171 20.18 -7.02 -6.39
N THR A 172 20.99 -7.91 -5.83
CA THR A 172 22.32 -7.59 -5.32
C THR A 172 23.38 -8.34 -6.12
N ILE A 173 24.35 -7.60 -6.65
CA ILE A 173 25.55 -8.12 -7.31
C ILE A 173 26.70 -7.94 -6.34
N THR A 174 27.36 -9.02 -5.94
CA THR A 174 28.49 -9.00 -5.00
C THR A 174 29.71 -9.70 -5.61
N ALA A 175 30.74 -8.95 -5.87
CA ALA A 175 32.01 -9.47 -6.38
C ALA A 175 32.90 -9.96 -5.21
N ASN A 176 33.58 -11.10 -5.43
CA ASN A 176 34.45 -11.72 -4.44
C ASN A 176 35.73 -12.22 -5.09
N GLY A 177 36.85 -11.57 -4.80
CA GLY A 177 38.18 -11.91 -5.30
C GLY A 177 38.43 -11.54 -6.78
N THR A 178 37.47 -10.92 -7.43
CA THR A 178 37.57 -10.42 -8.81
C THR A 178 36.71 -9.18 -8.97
N ARG A 179 36.96 -8.36 -9.99
CA ARG A 179 35.98 -7.41 -10.52
C ARG A 179 35.16 -8.09 -11.60
N THR A 180 33.93 -7.68 -11.75
CA THR A 180 32.99 -8.29 -12.70
C THR A 180 32.37 -7.21 -13.57
N ILE A 181 32.43 -7.39 -14.86
CA ILE A 181 31.79 -6.51 -15.81
C ILE A 181 30.42 -7.07 -16.15
N ILE A 182 29.40 -6.34 -15.75
CA ILE A 182 27.99 -6.63 -16.00
C ILE A 182 27.55 -5.79 -17.19
N ASP A 183 27.27 -6.43 -18.31
CA ASP A 183 26.77 -5.74 -19.50
C ASP A 183 25.27 -5.43 -19.40
N SER A 184 24.49 -6.41 -18.92
CA SER A 184 23.07 -6.23 -18.73
C SER A 184 22.51 -7.10 -17.61
N VAL A 185 21.47 -6.60 -16.98
CA VAL A 185 20.62 -7.31 -16.03
C VAL A 185 19.17 -7.15 -16.47
N SER A 186 18.42 -8.22 -16.51
CA SER A 186 17.00 -8.26 -16.89
C SER A 186 16.25 -9.18 -15.93
N LEU A 187 15.09 -8.74 -15.45
CA LEU A 187 14.19 -9.53 -14.64
C LEU A 187 12.80 -9.46 -15.24
N THR A 188 12.31 -10.58 -15.73
CA THR A 188 11.00 -10.65 -16.40
C THR A 188 10.10 -11.67 -15.74
N MET A 189 8.81 -11.37 -15.65
CA MET A 189 7.81 -12.33 -15.26
C MET A 189 7.41 -13.19 -16.45
N ARG A 190 7.20 -14.49 -16.21
CA ARG A 190 6.81 -15.43 -17.28
C ARG A 190 5.36 -15.29 -17.72
N GLU A 191 4.52 -14.76 -16.82
CA GLU A 191 3.09 -14.55 -17.08
C GLU A 191 2.75 -13.08 -16.85
N ALA A 192 2.05 -12.45 -17.79
CA ALA A 192 1.55 -11.09 -17.60
C ALA A 192 0.54 -11.04 -16.44
N LEU A 193 0.68 -10.07 -15.55
CA LEU A 193 -0.34 -9.77 -14.55
C LEU A 193 -1.53 -9.10 -15.21
N VAL A 194 -2.68 -9.76 -15.18
CA VAL A 194 -3.95 -9.15 -15.55
C VAL A 194 -4.52 -8.50 -14.29
N GLN A 195 -4.37 -7.19 -14.17
CA GLN A 195 -4.87 -6.42 -13.02
C GLN A 195 -6.37 -6.13 -13.14
N THR A 196 -6.89 -6.16 -14.37
CA THR A 196 -8.30 -5.92 -14.65
C THR A 196 -8.95 -7.12 -15.30
N GLU A 197 -10.22 -7.32 -15.02
CA GLU A 197 -11.09 -8.30 -15.68
C GLU A 197 -12.37 -7.62 -16.17
N PRO A 198 -13.12 -8.24 -17.11
CA PRO A 198 -14.34 -7.63 -17.62
C PRO A 198 -15.35 -7.36 -16.51
N ILE A 199 -15.85 -6.13 -16.42
CA ILE A 199 -16.96 -5.77 -15.55
C ILE A 199 -18.24 -6.37 -16.15
N THR A 200 -18.94 -7.22 -15.39
CA THR A 200 -20.20 -7.84 -15.83
C THR A 200 -21.44 -7.17 -15.27
N SER A 201 -21.28 -6.41 -14.20
CA SER A 201 -22.38 -5.68 -13.56
C SER A 201 -21.95 -4.26 -13.20
N THR A 202 -22.76 -3.29 -13.59
CA THR A 202 -22.62 -1.89 -13.16
C THR A 202 -23.53 -1.55 -11.99
N VAL A 203 -24.25 -2.52 -11.43
CA VAL A 203 -25.14 -2.32 -10.29
C VAL A 203 -24.36 -1.75 -9.11
N GLY A 204 -24.81 -0.62 -8.61
CA GLY A 204 -24.19 0.11 -7.51
C GLY A 204 -22.88 0.82 -7.87
N SER A 205 -22.32 0.62 -9.05
CA SER A 205 -21.09 1.29 -9.45
C SER A 205 -21.34 2.76 -9.79
N TYR A 206 -20.52 3.62 -9.23
CA TYR A 206 -20.45 5.04 -9.57
C TYR A 206 -19.00 5.40 -9.87
N VAL A 207 -18.74 5.98 -11.00
CA VAL A 207 -17.39 6.40 -11.40
C VAL A 207 -17.46 7.85 -11.86
N PRO A 208 -16.71 8.78 -11.25
CA PRO A 208 -16.63 10.15 -11.73
C PRO A 208 -16.09 10.20 -13.16
N ALA A 209 -16.47 11.25 -13.90
CA ALA A 209 -15.96 11.45 -15.27
C ALA A 209 -14.43 11.60 -15.29
N GLY A 210 -13.77 11.11 -16.32
CA GLY A 210 -12.32 11.21 -16.50
C GLY A 210 -11.51 10.13 -15.78
N TYR A 211 -12.14 9.03 -15.38
CA TYR A 211 -11.47 7.88 -14.77
C TYR A 211 -11.57 6.64 -15.66
N VAL A 212 -10.51 5.83 -15.66
CA VAL A 212 -10.45 4.52 -16.34
C VAL A 212 -10.10 3.44 -15.33
N LEU A 213 -10.67 2.24 -15.56
CA LEU A 213 -10.39 1.08 -14.70
C LEU A 213 -8.91 0.71 -14.74
N ALA A 214 -8.28 0.61 -13.57
CA ALA A 214 -6.87 0.23 -13.42
C ALA A 214 -6.70 -1.09 -12.65
N PHE A 215 -7.61 -1.39 -11.75
CA PHE A 215 -7.64 -2.63 -10.98
C PHE A 215 -9.07 -3.01 -10.66
N ASN A 216 -9.40 -4.29 -10.75
CA ASN A 216 -10.63 -4.83 -10.16
C ASN A 216 -10.50 -6.31 -9.81
N ASP A 217 -11.37 -6.76 -8.93
CA ASP A 217 -11.70 -8.16 -8.71
C ASP A 217 -13.21 -8.29 -8.53
N GLU A 218 -13.83 -9.10 -9.39
CA GLU A 218 -15.25 -9.40 -9.39
C GLU A 218 -15.53 -10.75 -8.72
N PHE A 219 -14.53 -11.33 -8.09
CA PHE A 219 -14.55 -12.57 -7.32
C PHE A 219 -15.23 -13.74 -8.04
N ARG A 220 -15.06 -13.86 -9.34
CA ARG A 220 -15.73 -14.89 -10.17
C ARG A 220 -15.17 -16.29 -10.04
N GLY A 221 -14.04 -16.44 -9.38
CA GLY A 221 -13.43 -17.73 -9.14
C GLY A 221 -14.15 -18.57 -8.07
N THR A 222 -13.51 -19.65 -7.69
CA THR A 222 -13.91 -20.49 -6.54
C THR A 222 -12.96 -20.36 -5.36
N THR A 223 -11.92 -19.57 -5.51
CA THR A 223 -10.90 -19.28 -4.50
C THR A 223 -10.39 -17.87 -4.66
N LEU A 224 -9.87 -17.29 -3.59
CA LEU A 224 -9.24 -15.97 -3.62
C LEU A 224 -8.07 -15.94 -4.62
N ASN A 225 -8.07 -14.94 -5.51
CA ASN A 225 -6.99 -14.74 -6.47
C ASN A 225 -5.73 -14.25 -5.77
N ARG A 226 -4.82 -15.17 -5.44
CA ARG A 226 -3.56 -14.89 -4.73
C ARG A 226 -2.54 -14.12 -5.59
N ALA A 227 -2.81 -13.89 -6.86
CA ALA A 227 -2.04 -12.95 -7.69
C ALA A 227 -2.48 -11.50 -7.54
N LYS A 228 -3.70 -11.28 -7.04
CA LYS A 228 -4.24 -9.94 -6.73
C LYS A 228 -4.19 -9.62 -5.24
N TRP A 229 -4.28 -10.64 -4.36
CA TRP A 229 -4.51 -10.45 -2.94
C TRP A 229 -3.54 -11.24 -2.04
N ALA A 230 -2.93 -10.56 -1.09
CA ALA A 230 -2.36 -11.15 0.12
C ALA A 230 -3.42 -11.16 1.23
N THR A 231 -3.23 -12.03 2.23
CA THR A 231 -4.12 -12.17 3.38
C THR A 231 -3.44 -11.75 4.69
N ARG A 232 -2.43 -10.87 4.55
CA ARG A 232 -1.60 -10.39 5.67
C ARG A 232 -1.34 -8.90 5.52
N TYR A 233 -1.13 -8.24 6.63
CA TYR A 233 -0.58 -6.89 6.64
C TYR A 233 0.86 -6.89 6.13
N ILE A 234 1.28 -5.74 5.61
CA ILE A 234 2.66 -5.50 5.20
C ILE A 234 3.62 -5.31 6.38
N TYR A 235 3.07 -5.09 7.57
CA TYR A 235 3.83 -4.83 8.80
C TYR A 235 4.14 -6.10 9.59
N GLY A 236 5.06 -5.98 10.59
CA GLY A 236 5.26 -6.99 11.62
C GLY A 236 5.68 -8.35 11.11
N ALA A 237 6.53 -8.38 10.08
CA ALA A 237 7.03 -9.63 9.52
C ALA A 237 5.90 -10.54 9.01
N GLU A 238 4.97 -9.98 8.25
CA GLU A 238 3.79 -10.68 7.72
C GLU A 238 2.78 -11.05 8.81
N THR A 239 2.65 -10.21 9.83
CA THR A 239 1.70 -10.50 10.90
C THR A 239 0.29 -10.72 10.37
N GLN A 240 -0.35 -11.74 10.88
CA GLN A 240 -1.75 -12.04 10.68
C GLN A 240 -2.59 -11.59 11.87
N ASP A 241 -1.96 -11.03 12.88
CA ASP A 241 -2.61 -10.58 14.08
C ASP A 241 -3.22 -9.18 13.91
N ARG A 242 -3.86 -8.74 14.94
CA ARG A 242 -4.43 -7.40 15.10
C ARG A 242 -3.36 -6.31 15.03
N LEU A 243 -3.75 -5.13 14.58
CA LEU A 243 -2.90 -3.92 14.61
C LEU A 243 -3.09 -3.10 15.89
N ASN A 244 -4.26 -3.19 16.51
CA ASN A 244 -4.63 -2.47 17.75
C ASN A 244 -4.94 -3.44 18.88
N ASP A 245 -6.01 -3.20 19.59
CA ASP A 245 -6.50 -4.03 20.68
C ASP A 245 -7.65 -4.97 20.27
N GLU A 246 -7.84 -5.16 18.94
CA GLU A 246 -8.84 -6.11 18.40
C GLU A 246 -8.57 -7.53 18.92
N GLN A 247 -9.55 -8.41 18.85
CA GLN A 247 -9.52 -9.74 19.47
C GLN A 247 -9.45 -10.89 18.49
N GLN A 248 -9.21 -10.63 17.20
CA GLN A 248 -9.04 -11.66 16.17
C GLN A 248 -7.58 -11.85 15.78
N ARG A 249 -7.35 -13.04 15.22
CA ARG A 249 -6.18 -13.35 14.37
C ARG A 249 -6.67 -13.58 12.95
N TYR A 250 -6.01 -12.95 11.97
CA TYR A 250 -6.30 -13.24 10.55
C TYR A 250 -5.62 -14.53 10.15
N THR A 251 -6.42 -15.45 9.58
CA THR A 251 -5.96 -16.78 9.19
C THR A 251 -6.30 -17.07 7.74
N ASP A 252 -5.73 -18.13 7.17
CA ASP A 252 -6.12 -18.69 5.87
C ASP A 252 -7.03 -19.93 6.04
N ASN A 253 -7.58 -20.13 7.21
CA ASN A 253 -8.41 -21.28 7.54
C ASN A 253 -9.88 -21.04 7.15
N ASN A 254 -10.14 -21.00 5.83
CA ASN A 254 -11.49 -20.74 5.26
C ASN A 254 -12.11 -19.42 5.78
N THR A 255 -11.29 -18.43 6.08
CA THR A 255 -11.73 -17.10 6.47
C THR A 255 -11.84 -16.15 5.27
N GLN A 256 -11.39 -16.56 4.08
CA GLN A 256 -11.59 -15.91 2.78
C GLN A 256 -12.18 -16.95 1.83
N THR A 257 -13.48 -16.94 1.64
CA THR A 257 -14.18 -17.88 0.74
C THR A 257 -14.77 -17.14 -0.44
N VAL A 258 -14.62 -17.69 -1.65
CA VAL A 258 -15.17 -17.13 -2.88
C VAL A 258 -16.21 -18.10 -3.41
N ALA A 259 -17.44 -17.64 -3.55
CA ALA A 259 -18.53 -18.43 -4.12
C ALA A 259 -19.58 -17.53 -4.77
N GLY A 260 -20.10 -17.92 -5.93
CA GLY A 260 -21.18 -17.21 -6.62
C GLY A 260 -20.85 -15.75 -6.99
N GLY A 261 -19.58 -15.41 -7.19
CA GLY A 261 -19.15 -14.04 -7.50
C GLY A 261 -19.02 -13.15 -6.25
N VAL A 262 -18.95 -13.73 -5.06
CA VAL A 262 -18.85 -13.01 -3.78
C VAL A 262 -17.64 -13.53 -3.02
N LEU A 263 -16.80 -12.62 -2.53
CA LEU A 263 -15.84 -12.91 -1.47
C LEU A 263 -16.52 -12.71 -0.11
N THR A 264 -16.39 -13.69 0.77
CA THR A 264 -16.79 -13.56 2.17
C THR A 264 -15.57 -13.62 3.08
N LEU A 265 -15.33 -12.55 3.83
CA LEU A 265 -14.38 -12.54 4.94
C LEU A 265 -15.15 -12.98 6.19
N THR A 266 -14.86 -14.18 6.65
CA THR A 266 -15.60 -14.80 7.77
C THR A 266 -14.88 -14.57 9.09
N ALA A 267 -15.61 -14.09 10.08
CA ALA A 267 -15.20 -14.02 11.47
C ALA A 267 -15.92 -15.11 12.27
N ARG A 268 -15.17 -15.78 13.16
CA ARG A 268 -15.73 -16.81 14.04
C ARG A 268 -15.01 -16.86 15.38
N LYS A 269 -15.76 -17.19 16.41
CA LYS A 269 -15.19 -17.46 17.73
C LYS A 269 -14.40 -18.76 17.72
N VAL A 270 -13.27 -18.77 18.39
CA VAL A 270 -12.42 -19.95 18.58
C VAL A 270 -12.08 -20.10 20.06
N SER A 271 -11.89 -21.36 20.49
CA SER A 271 -11.33 -21.62 21.82
C SER A 271 -9.84 -21.26 21.76
N SER A 272 -9.42 -20.32 22.55
CA SER A 272 -8.02 -19.89 22.63
C SER A 272 -7.59 -19.74 24.09
N THR A 273 -6.36 -20.14 24.36
CA THR A 273 -5.63 -19.84 25.60
C THR A 273 -4.58 -18.78 25.38
N ASP A 274 -4.70 -18.02 24.29
CA ASP A 274 -3.74 -16.98 23.93
C ASP A 274 -3.72 -15.88 24.99
N PRO A 275 -2.57 -15.64 25.65
CA PRO A 275 -2.46 -14.61 26.69
C PRO A 275 -2.74 -13.19 26.17
N ALA A 276 -2.69 -12.98 24.85
CA ALA A 276 -3.04 -11.71 24.22
C ALA A 276 -4.56 -11.50 24.08
N GLY A 277 -5.41 -12.46 24.54
CA GLY A 277 -6.85 -12.37 24.48
C GLY A 277 -7.44 -12.52 23.07
N ILE A 278 -6.74 -13.21 22.17
CA ILE A 278 -7.22 -13.51 20.83
C ILE A 278 -8.20 -14.69 20.91
N ASN A 279 -9.48 -14.41 20.70
CA ASN A 279 -10.57 -15.38 20.84
C ASN A 279 -11.34 -15.59 19.53
N TYR A 280 -10.91 -14.98 18.44
CA TYR A 280 -11.54 -15.07 17.14
C TYR A 280 -10.51 -15.34 16.04
N GLU A 281 -10.95 -16.06 15.00
CA GLU A 281 -10.32 -16.07 13.68
C GLU A 281 -11.12 -15.18 12.75
N SER A 282 -10.46 -14.48 11.86
CA SER A 282 -11.10 -13.63 10.88
C SER A 282 -10.34 -13.57 9.56
N GLY A 283 -10.98 -13.00 8.53
CA GLY A 283 -10.43 -12.80 7.21
C GLY A 283 -9.99 -11.37 6.96
N MET A 284 -8.96 -11.23 6.13
CA MET A 284 -8.55 -9.97 5.52
C MET A 284 -7.99 -10.19 4.13
N ILE A 285 -8.02 -9.15 3.31
CA ILE A 285 -7.31 -9.09 2.03
C ILE A 285 -6.58 -7.76 1.90
N ARG A 286 -5.39 -7.80 1.30
CA ARG A 286 -4.58 -6.65 0.92
C ARG A 286 -4.22 -6.76 -0.55
N SER A 287 -4.48 -5.72 -1.35
CA SER A 287 -4.11 -5.75 -2.75
C SER A 287 -2.58 -5.78 -2.93
N LEU A 288 -2.15 -6.53 -3.93
CA LEU A 288 -0.76 -6.52 -4.40
C LEU A 288 -0.54 -5.44 -5.45
N TRP A 289 -1.63 -5.00 -6.09
CA TRP A 289 -1.66 -3.80 -6.88
C TRP A 289 -1.66 -2.58 -5.95
N THR A 290 -0.88 -1.59 -6.32
CA THR A 290 -0.79 -0.33 -5.59
C THR A 290 -0.90 0.84 -6.55
N SER A 291 -1.35 1.97 -6.04
CA SER A 291 -1.44 3.19 -6.81
C SER A 291 -1.41 4.40 -5.88
N ARG A 292 -1.06 5.54 -6.42
CA ARG A 292 -1.20 6.82 -5.73
C ARG A 292 -2.26 7.61 -6.46
N TYR A 293 -3.27 8.08 -5.69
CA TYR A 293 -4.46 8.77 -6.19
C TYR A 293 -5.38 7.87 -7.01
N GLY A 294 -6.59 8.32 -7.25
CA GLY A 294 -7.58 7.59 -8.03
C GLY A 294 -8.96 7.59 -7.38
N PHE A 295 -9.85 6.79 -7.95
CA PHE A 295 -11.16 6.52 -7.39
C PHE A 295 -11.25 5.04 -7.01
N TYR A 296 -11.52 4.76 -5.75
CA TYR A 296 -11.56 3.42 -5.17
C TYR A 296 -12.97 3.14 -4.71
N GLN A 297 -13.51 1.97 -5.01
CA GLN A 297 -14.83 1.56 -4.53
C GLN A 297 -14.90 0.06 -4.30
N ALA A 298 -15.74 -0.31 -3.35
CA ALA A 298 -16.12 -1.69 -3.07
C ALA A 298 -17.64 -1.77 -2.88
N ARG A 299 -18.26 -2.81 -3.41
CA ARG A 299 -19.65 -3.13 -3.13
C ARG A 299 -19.70 -4.21 -2.08
N VAL A 300 -20.26 -3.87 -0.94
CA VAL A 300 -20.18 -4.68 0.27
C VAL A 300 -21.53 -4.83 0.94
N LYS A 301 -21.69 -5.92 1.69
CA LYS A 301 -22.74 -6.10 2.68
C LYS A 301 -22.09 -6.36 4.04
N MET A 302 -22.34 -5.46 4.99
CA MET A 302 -21.68 -5.47 6.29
C MET A 302 -22.26 -6.53 7.22
N PRO A 303 -21.50 -7.07 8.19
CA PRO A 303 -22.05 -7.90 9.26
C PRO A 303 -22.88 -7.06 10.24
N GLY A 304 -23.86 -7.66 10.93
CA GLY A 304 -24.79 -6.94 11.81
C GLY A 304 -24.60 -7.13 13.31
N GLY A 305 -23.70 -8.02 13.75
CA GLY A 305 -23.55 -8.36 15.18
C GLY A 305 -22.87 -7.26 16.01
N ILE A 306 -23.06 -7.31 17.31
CA ILE A 306 -22.37 -6.41 18.24
C ILE A 306 -20.92 -6.87 18.41
N GLY A 307 -20.01 -5.94 18.37
CA GLY A 307 -18.56 -6.18 18.49
C GLY A 307 -17.83 -6.31 17.14
N VAL A 308 -18.52 -6.10 16.01
CA VAL A 308 -17.90 -6.14 14.66
C VAL A 308 -17.25 -4.82 14.29
N TRP A 309 -16.11 -4.91 13.55
CA TRP A 309 -15.36 -3.75 13.06
C TRP A 309 -14.70 -4.05 11.70
N PRO A 310 -15.47 -4.28 10.65
CA PRO A 310 -14.91 -4.35 9.30
C PRO A 310 -14.41 -3.01 8.81
N GLY A 311 -13.30 -3.06 8.02
CA GLY A 311 -12.66 -1.91 7.41
C GLY A 311 -12.47 -2.06 5.91
N PHE A 312 -12.61 -0.94 5.19
CA PHE A 312 -12.17 -0.73 3.81
C PHE A 312 -11.30 0.52 3.79
N TRP A 313 -10.02 0.36 3.52
CA TRP A 313 -9.05 1.42 3.74
C TRP A 313 -7.82 1.30 2.84
N LEU A 314 -7.04 2.37 2.78
CA LEU A 314 -5.80 2.48 2.03
C LEU A 314 -4.65 2.75 2.99
N ASN A 315 -3.56 2.03 2.81
CA ASN A 315 -2.35 2.25 3.57
C ASN A 315 -1.14 2.33 2.65
N SER A 316 -0.08 3.07 3.06
CA SER A 316 1.12 3.18 2.24
C SER A 316 1.84 1.85 2.12
N ASP A 317 2.24 1.54 0.91
CA ASP A 317 3.20 0.49 0.62
C ASP A 317 4.62 1.06 0.63
N VAL A 318 5.60 0.21 0.35
CA VAL A 318 7.01 0.60 0.32
C VAL A 318 7.23 1.61 -0.80
N SER A 319 7.88 2.73 -0.49
CA SER A 319 8.27 3.73 -1.48
C SER A 319 9.37 3.22 -2.41
N ALA A 320 9.62 3.94 -3.51
CA ALA A 320 10.72 3.62 -4.42
C ALA A 320 12.10 3.60 -3.73
N GLU A 321 12.24 4.35 -2.65
CA GLU A 321 13.46 4.41 -1.83
C GLU A 321 13.52 3.28 -0.78
N GLY A 322 12.52 2.39 -0.76
CA GLY A 322 12.44 1.27 0.19
C GLY A 322 11.93 1.66 1.57
N ARG A 323 11.26 2.81 1.70
CA ARG A 323 10.69 3.27 2.96
C ARG A 323 9.26 2.76 3.13
N LEU A 324 8.99 2.21 4.31
CA LEU A 324 7.65 1.90 4.81
C LEU A 324 7.40 2.74 6.07
N GLY A 325 6.25 3.37 6.18
CA GLY A 325 5.94 4.21 7.35
C GLY A 325 4.46 4.52 7.49
N TRP A 326 4.06 4.85 8.69
CA TRP A 326 2.75 5.34 9.06
C TRP A 326 2.89 6.67 9.85
N PRO A 327 2.03 7.69 9.63
CA PRO A 327 1.09 7.80 8.54
C PRO A 327 1.78 7.71 7.16
N PRO A 328 1.07 7.67 6.01
CA PRO A 328 -0.33 8.03 5.81
C PRO A 328 -1.29 6.84 5.80
N GLU A 329 -2.59 7.13 5.98
CA GLU A 329 -3.69 6.16 5.91
C GLU A 329 -4.98 6.89 5.51
N ILE A 330 -5.82 6.25 4.70
CA ILE A 330 -7.18 6.70 4.36
C ILE A 330 -8.14 5.58 4.75
N ASP A 331 -8.93 5.81 5.78
CA ASP A 331 -10.01 4.92 6.17
C ASP A 331 -11.25 5.30 5.34
N ILE A 332 -11.46 4.61 4.20
CA ILE A 332 -12.63 4.87 3.33
C ILE A 332 -13.89 4.53 4.10
N ALA A 333 -13.88 3.38 4.81
CA ALA A 333 -14.97 2.94 5.65
C ALA A 333 -14.45 2.15 6.84
N GLU A 334 -14.84 2.54 8.03
CA GLU A 334 -14.80 1.75 9.25
C GLU A 334 -16.24 1.57 9.72
N PHE A 335 -16.73 0.33 9.66
CA PHE A 335 -18.06 -0.01 10.13
C PHE A 335 -17.94 -0.62 11.52
N VAL A 336 -18.38 0.12 12.54
CA VAL A 336 -18.35 -0.34 13.93
C VAL A 336 -19.79 -0.52 14.40
N ASN A 337 -20.07 -1.66 15.02
CA ASN A 337 -21.32 -1.85 15.73
C ASN A 337 -21.03 -2.25 17.18
N ASN A 338 -21.09 -1.29 18.10
CA ASN A 338 -20.98 -1.53 19.53
C ASN A 338 -22.35 -1.60 20.23
N GLY A 339 -23.45 -1.42 19.45
CA GLY A 339 -24.82 -1.52 19.91
C GLY A 339 -25.37 -0.30 20.64
N VAL A 340 -24.54 0.68 20.98
CA VAL A 340 -24.92 1.87 21.76
C VAL A 340 -24.64 3.15 20.97
N GLU A 341 -23.40 3.56 20.88
CA GLU A 341 -23.00 4.79 20.15
C GLU A 341 -22.94 4.53 18.65
N ASP A 342 -22.36 3.41 18.26
CA ASP A 342 -22.19 2.99 16.88
C ASP A 342 -23.13 1.84 16.55
N LYS A 343 -23.90 1.98 15.49
CA LYS A 343 -24.96 1.05 15.08
C LYS A 343 -24.82 0.69 13.61
N VAL A 344 -25.58 -0.30 13.19
CA VAL A 344 -25.57 -0.87 11.84
C VAL A 344 -25.88 0.14 10.69
N ASN A 345 -26.36 1.33 11.01
CA ASN A 345 -26.60 2.40 10.06
C ASN A 345 -25.50 3.50 10.09
N MET A 346 -24.40 3.26 10.80
CA MET A 346 -23.30 4.23 10.90
C MET A 346 -22.05 3.73 10.19
N LEU A 347 -21.38 4.64 9.55
CA LEU A 347 -20.10 4.42 8.87
C LEU A 347 -19.14 5.53 9.26
N HIS A 348 -17.95 5.17 9.70
CA HIS A 348 -16.87 6.13 9.94
C HIS A 348 -15.93 6.15 8.75
N SER A 349 -15.43 7.33 8.42
CA SER A 349 -14.42 7.51 7.39
C SER A 349 -13.45 8.59 7.83
N ASN A 350 -12.16 8.36 7.68
CA ASN A 350 -11.15 9.26 8.20
C ASN A 350 -9.86 9.25 7.36
N VAL A 351 -8.96 10.16 7.69
CA VAL A 351 -7.58 10.19 7.18
C VAL A 351 -6.62 10.38 8.34
N LYS A 352 -5.46 9.74 8.29
CA LYS A 352 -4.42 9.92 9.30
C LYS A 352 -3.45 11.00 8.84
N LEU A 353 -3.47 12.09 9.57
CA LEU A 353 -2.64 13.27 9.30
C LEU A 353 -1.28 13.15 9.98
N ASN A 354 -0.30 13.82 9.43
CA ASN A 354 0.96 14.08 10.10
C ASN A 354 0.72 14.89 11.39
N PRO A 355 1.48 14.66 12.45
CA PRO A 355 1.44 15.51 13.64
C PRO A 355 1.58 17.00 13.27
N GLY A 356 0.69 17.82 13.79
CA GLY A 356 0.67 19.26 13.52
C GLY A 356 0.00 19.71 12.21
N THR A 357 -0.45 18.78 11.37
CA THR A 357 -1.20 19.09 10.16
C THR A 357 -2.69 19.25 10.49
N SER A 358 -3.33 20.29 9.93
CA SER A 358 -4.77 20.47 9.99
C SER A 358 -5.44 19.99 8.71
N SER A 359 -6.72 19.64 8.80
CA SER A 359 -7.54 19.23 7.66
C SER A 359 -8.85 19.99 7.66
N THR A 360 -9.24 20.49 6.50
CA THR A 360 -10.56 21.12 6.31
C THR A 360 -11.55 20.07 5.85
N LEU A 361 -12.73 20.04 6.49
CA LEU A 361 -13.82 19.13 6.17
C LEU A 361 -14.97 19.93 5.55
N THR A 362 -15.44 19.50 4.39
CA THR A 362 -16.58 20.09 3.69
C THR A 362 -17.65 19.04 3.48
N TYR A 363 -18.81 19.23 4.07
CA TYR A 363 -19.95 18.34 3.90
C TYR A 363 -20.70 18.66 2.60
N ALA A 364 -21.07 17.62 1.85
CA ALA A 364 -21.90 17.76 0.66
C ALA A 364 -23.39 17.81 1.02
N ASP A 365 -23.77 17.26 2.18
CA ASP A 365 -25.13 17.21 2.67
C ASP A 365 -25.18 17.75 4.11
N PRO A 366 -25.91 18.84 4.39
CA PRO A 366 -25.99 19.41 5.73
C PRO A 366 -26.65 18.49 6.77
N ALA A 367 -27.35 17.44 6.36
CA ALA A 367 -27.90 16.43 7.25
C ALA A 367 -26.81 15.55 7.92
N PHE A 368 -25.55 15.61 7.40
CA PHE A 368 -24.41 14.84 7.90
C PHE A 368 -23.39 15.70 8.65
N ASN A 369 -23.86 16.68 9.38
CA ASN A 369 -23.01 17.52 10.22
C ASN A 369 -22.59 16.77 11.48
N THR A 370 -21.57 15.92 11.38
CA THR A 370 -20.91 15.34 12.53
C THR A 370 -19.47 15.79 12.62
N THR A 371 -19.03 16.11 13.81
CA THR A 371 -17.67 16.59 14.08
C THR A 371 -16.61 15.50 13.83
N TRP A 372 -17.03 14.26 13.62
CA TRP A 372 -16.15 13.09 13.55
C TRP A 372 -16.42 12.21 12.34
N THR A 373 -16.59 12.73 11.19
CA THR A 373 -16.64 11.93 9.95
C THR A 373 -17.51 10.67 10.00
N ALA A 374 -18.43 10.58 10.96
CA ALA A 374 -19.43 9.54 11.05
C ALA A 374 -20.59 9.88 10.12
N TYR A 375 -20.91 8.99 9.22
CA TYR A 375 -22.06 9.09 8.35
C TYR A 375 -23.17 8.20 8.90
N GLN A 376 -24.28 8.80 9.34
CA GLN A 376 -25.47 8.06 9.70
C GLN A 376 -26.38 7.94 8.48
N ALA A 377 -26.44 6.73 7.92
CA ALA A 377 -27.25 6.44 6.76
C ALA A 377 -28.75 6.35 7.12
N PRO A 378 -29.66 6.60 6.15
CA PRO A 378 -31.09 6.35 6.32
C PRO A 378 -31.49 4.88 6.21
N PHE A 379 -30.49 3.96 6.17
CA PHE A 379 -30.63 2.53 6.05
C PHE A 379 -29.58 1.83 6.91
N ASN A 380 -29.68 0.52 7.07
CA ASN A 380 -28.70 -0.31 7.75
C ASN A 380 -27.76 -0.96 6.72
N PHE A 381 -26.46 -0.86 6.89
CA PHE A 381 -25.46 -1.41 5.99
C PHE A 381 -25.42 -2.96 5.96
N ASN A 382 -26.06 -3.61 6.91
CA ASN A 382 -26.14 -5.07 6.96
C ASN A 382 -27.43 -5.64 6.32
N ASP A 383 -28.40 -4.80 5.96
CA ASP A 383 -29.65 -5.27 5.36
C ASP A 383 -29.49 -5.60 3.89
N ASP A 384 -28.70 -4.81 3.15
CA ASP A 384 -28.50 -4.97 1.71
C ASP A 384 -27.06 -4.62 1.29
N TRP A 385 -26.80 -4.69 -0.01
CA TRP A 385 -25.55 -4.32 -0.65
C TRP A 385 -25.44 -2.81 -0.83
N HIS A 386 -24.33 -2.26 -0.38
CA HIS A 386 -24.00 -0.85 -0.54
C HIS A 386 -22.65 -0.66 -1.23
N THR A 387 -22.51 0.39 -2.03
CA THR A 387 -21.25 0.77 -2.63
C THR A 387 -20.62 1.92 -1.86
N ILE A 388 -19.44 1.67 -1.33
CA ILE A 388 -18.67 2.67 -0.61
C ILE A 388 -17.44 2.98 -1.44
N GLY A 389 -17.11 4.26 -1.61
CA GLY A 389 -15.95 4.65 -2.41
C GLY A 389 -15.36 5.97 -1.98
N ALA A 390 -14.12 6.19 -2.40
CA ALA A 390 -13.41 7.43 -2.20
C ALA A 390 -12.72 7.89 -3.50
N GLU A 391 -12.89 9.17 -3.81
CA GLU A 391 -12.07 9.89 -4.76
C GLU A 391 -10.90 10.51 -3.99
N TRP A 392 -9.70 10.15 -4.37
CA TRP A 392 -8.48 10.63 -3.73
C TRP A 392 -7.59 11.31 -4.77
N ASP A 393 -7.31 12.58 -4.55
CA ASP A 393 -6.40 13.40 -5.34
C ASP A 393 -5.21 13.90 -4.48
N PRO A 394 -4.22 14.64 -5.04
CA PRO A 394 -3.07 15.14 -4.27
C PRO A 394 -3.40 16.00 -3.05
N THR A 395 -4.61 16.56 -3.00
CA THR A 395 -5.00 17.59 -2.03
C THR A 395 -6.21 17.23 -1.18
N SER A 396 -6.96 16.17 -1.59
CA SER A 396 -8.23 15.85 -0.94
C SER A 396 -8.63 14.38 -1.04
N VAL A 397 -9.53 13.97 -0.15
CA VAL A 397 -10.28 12.73 -0.19
C VAL A 397 -11.76 13.04 -0.11
N THR A 398 -12.55 12.48 -1.02
CA THR A 398 -14.01 12.62 -1.06
C THR A 398 -14.67 11.26 -0.87
N LEU A 399 -15.53 11.14 0.14
CA LEU A 399 -16.30 9.93 0.40
C LEU A 399 -17.60 9.91 -0.41
N TYR A 400 -17.92 8.73 -0.95
CA TYR A 400 -19.18 8.42 -1.61
C TYR A 400 -19.82 7.17 -0.99
N VAL A 401 -21.14 7.21 -0.82
CA VAL A 401 -21.96 6.05 -0.45
C VAL A 401 -23.11 5.97 -1.45
N ASP A 402 -23.26 4.82 -2.11
CA ASP A 402 -24.24 4.56 -3.18
C ASP A 402 -24.28 5.67 -4.25
N GLY A 403 -23.10 6.14 -4.66
CA GLY A 403 -22.92 7.21 -5.64
C GLY A 403 -23.21 8.62 -5.11
N LYS A 404 -23.70 8.76 -3.89
CA LYS A 404 -23.92 10.04 -3.25
C LYS A 404 -22.63 10.54 -2.58
N LYS A 405 -22.22 11.74 -2.92
CA LYS A 405 -21.11 12.42 -2.25
C LYS A 405 -21.50 12.77 -0.81
N ILE A 406 -20.70 12.35 0.15
CA ILE A 406 -20.95 12.57 1.58
C ILE A 406 -20.17 13.76 2.09
N TYR A 407 -18.84 13.75 1.93
CA TYR A 407 -17.97 14.87 2.31
C TYR A 407 -16.69 14.89 1.48
N THR A 408 -15.99 16.00 1.53
CA THR A 408 -14.61 16.13 1.06
C THR A 408 -13.74 16.62 2.20
N ARG A 409 -12.56 16.03 2.34
CA ARG A 409 -11.57 16.41 3.33
C ARG A 409 -10.24 16.74 2.67
N SER A 410 -9.62 17.86 3.06
CA SER A 410 -8.27 18.18 2.58
C SER A 410 -7.28 17.18 3.18
N TYR A 411 -6.36 16.69 2.34
CA TYR A 411 -5.42 15.65 2.73
C TYR A 411 -4.18 15.66 1.84
N ALA A 412 -3.02 15.43 2.45
CA ALA A 412 -1.76 15.20 1.77
C ALA A 412 -1.22 13.82 2.14
N TRP A 413 -0.85 13.03 1.14
CA TRP A 413 -0.32 11.67 1.31
C TRP A 413 1.18 11.69 1.62
N THR A 414 1.51 11.94 2.88
CA THR A 414 2.90 12.12 3.32
C THR A 414 3.22 11.30 4.56
N TYR A 415 4.48 10.91 4.70
CA TYR A 415 5.00 10.39 5.95
C TYR A 415 5.01 11.46 7.05
N ALA A 416 5.32 11.05 8.28
CA ALA A 416 5.35 11.96 9.45
C ALA A 416 6.34 13.13 9.32
N ASP A 417 7.34 13.02 8.44
CA ASP A 417 8.29 14.10 8.15
C ASP A 417 7.86 15.02 6.99
N GLY A 418 6.65 14.83 6.46
CA GLY A 418 6.10 15.62 5.36
C GLY A 418 6.53 15.16 3.96
N THR A 419 7.43 14.18 3.84
CA THR A 419 7.81 13.65 2.52
C THR A 419 6.71 12.79 1.91
N LEU A 420 6.58 12.83 0.58
CA LEU A 420 5.59 12.07 -0.16
C LEU A 420 5.74 10.56 0.13
N ALA A 421 4.68 9.92 0.54
CA ALA A 421 4.70 8.49 0.87
C ALA A 421 4.66 7.59 -0.37
N GLY A 422 4.95 6.31 -0.16
CA GLY A 422 4.82 5.27 -1.16
C GLY A 422 3.41 5.16 -1.72
N PRO A 423 3.18 4.37 -2.78
CA PRO A 423 1.83 4.14 -3.29
C PRO A 423 0.97 3.45 -2.22
N ALA A 424 -0.33 3.48 -2.37
CA ALA A 424 -1.25 2.83 -1.46
C ALA A 424 -1.67 1.46 -1.98
N HIS A 425 -1.82 0.49 -1.09
CA HIS A 425 -2.55 -0.75 -1.31
C HIS A 425 -3.96 -0.67 -0.70
N ILE A 426 -4.87 -1.46 -1.25
CA ILE A 426 -6.26 -1.58 -0.80
C ILE A 426 -6.32 -2.66 0.28
N LEU A 427 -7.03 -2.37 1.37
CA LEU A 427 -7.27 -3.29 2.47
C LEU A 427 -8.77 -3.44 2.71
N LEU A 428 -9.22 -4.68 2.84
CA LEU A 428 -10.51 -5.03 3.43
C LEU A 428 -10.26 -6.09 4.51
N ASN A 429 -10.76 -5.82 5.70
CA ASN A 429 -10.57 -6.71 6.84
C ASN A 429 -11.82 -6.76 7.70
N PHE A 430 -11.94 -7.82 8.48
CA PHE A 430 -13.01 -7.95 9.44
C PHE A 430 -12.42 -8.06 10.86
N ALA A 431 -12.23 -6.91 11.51
CA ALA A 431 -11.78 -6.83 12.90
C ALA A 431 -12.94 -7.04 13.88
N ILE A 432 -12.62 -7.42 15.12
CA ILE A 432 -13.60 -7.75 16.15
C ILE A 432 -13.14 -7.19 17.49
N GLY A 433 -14.05 -6.55 18.21
CA GLY A 433 -13.84 -6.14 19.59
C GLY A 433 -12.95 -4.91 19.75
N GLY A 434 -12.03 -4.98 20.69
CA GLY A 434 -11.22 -3.84 21.11
C GLY A 434 -12.02 -2.80 21.91
N ALA A 435 -11.35 -1.69 22.25
CA ALA A 435 -11.94 -0.60 23.02
C ALA A 435 -13.04 0.16 22.28
N TRP A 436 -13.17 -0.01 20.99
CA TRP A 436 -14.20 0.65 20.19
C TRP A 436 -15.38 -0.27 19.90
N ALA A 437 -15.21 -1.32 19.11
CA ALA A 437 -16.32 -2.21 18.76
C ALA A 437 -16.76 -3.09 19.95
N GLY A 438 -15.82 -3.49 20.79
CA GLY A 438 -16.08 -4.32 21.98
C GLY A 438 -16.39 -3.52 23.27
N ARG A 439 -16.57 -2.21 23.16
CA ARG A 439 -16.75 -1.30 24.32
C ARG A 439 -17.85 -1.71 25.27
N HIS A 440 -18.95 -2.23 24.72
CA HIS A 440 -20.12 -2.70 25.48
C HIS A 440 -20.25 -4.23 25.47
N GLY A 441 -19.18 -4.93 25.12
CA GLY A 441 -19.15 -6.38 24.96
C GLY A 441 -19.25 -6.80 23.50
N ILE A 442 -19.15 -8.10 23.28
CA ILE A 442 -19.29 -8.76 21.98
C ILE A 442 -20.39 -9.78 22.10
N ASP A 443 -21.33 -9.77 21.16
CA ASP A 443 -22.34 -10.82 21.09
C ASP A 443 -21.77 -12.07 20.42
N ASP A 444 -21.22 -12.96 21.23
CA ASP A 444 -20.66 -14.22 20.76
C ASP A 444 -21.66 -15.11 20.02
N SER A 445 -22.95 -15.00 20.32
CA SER A 445 -24.01 -15.81 19.70
C SER A 445 -24.28 -15.41 18.25
N ALA A 446 -23.84 -14.20 17.84
CA ALA A 446 -23.96 -13.71 16.48
C ALA A 446 -22.92 -14.29 15.53
N PHE A 447 -21.87 -14.96 16.04
CA PHE A 447 -20.81 -15.56 15.20
C PHE A 447 -21.09 -17.04 14.88
N PRO A 448 -20.69 -17.53 13.67
CA PRO A 448 -19.88 -16.86 12.66
C PRO A 448 -20.65 -15.80 11.87
N GLN A 449 -19.94 -14.74 11.46
CA GLN A 449 -20.46 -13.69 10.59
C GLN A 449 -19.53 -13.46 9.39
N GLY A 450 -20.05 -12.82 8.34
CA GLY A 450 -19.32 -12.52 7.12
C GLY A 450 -19.42 -11.05 6.71
N LEU A 451 -18.29 -10.44 6.38
CA LEU A 451 -18.24 -9.29 5.52
C LEU A 451 -18.29 -9.82 4.08
N GLN A 452 -19.36 -9.53 3.35
CA GLN A 452 -19.51 -9.95 1.97
C GLN A 452 -19.09 -8.85 1.01
N ILE A 453 -18.34 -9.20 -0.04
CA ILE A 453 -17.77 -8.27 -1.02
C ILE A 453 -18.12 -8.79 -2.40
N ASP A 454 -18.97 -8.05 -3.13
CA ASP A 454 -19.36 -8.37 -4.50
C ASP A 454 -18.23 -8.07 -5.48
N TRP A 455 -17.62 -6.90 -5.33
CA TRP A 455 -16.47 -6.52 -6.13
C TRP A 455 -15.65 -5.40 -5.45
N VAL A 456 -14.38 -5.30 -5.86
CA VAL A 456 -13.48 -4.19 -5.56
C VAL A 456 -12.96 -3.62 -6.86
N ARG A 457 -13.01 -2.30 -7.03
CA ARG A 457 -12.59 -1.61 -8.24
C ARG A 457 -11.81 -0.35 -7.92
N ALA A 458 -10.72 -0.13 -8.63
CA ALA A 458 -9.95 1.10 -8.56
C ALA A 458 -9.71 1.68 -9.96
N TYR A 459 -9.82 2.98 -10.06
CA TYR A 459 -9.76 3.73 -11.31
C TYR A 459 -8.69 4.82 -11.20
N GLN A 460 -7.98 5.04 -12.28
CA GLN A 460 -7.00 6.10 -12.43
C GLN A 460 -7.56 7.22 -13.31
N ARG A 461 -7.18 8.46 -12.99
CA ARG A 461 -7.58 9.61 -13.79
C ARG A 461 -6.89 9.58 -15.15
N VAL A 462 -7.66 9.81 -16.22
CA VAL A 462 -7.09 10.02 -17.55
C VAL A 462 -6.54 11.45 -17.58
N ASN A 463 -5.24 11.59 -17.87
CA ASN A 463 -4.59 12.89 -18.05
C ASN A 463 -5.00 13.53 -19.39
#